data_faf17190299b0502d4279e06c62acee3
#
_entry.id   faf17190299b0502d4279e06c62acee3
#
_cell.length_a   1.000
_cell.length_b   1.000
_cell.length_c   1.000
_cell.angle_alpha   90.00
_cell.angle_beta   90.00
_cell.angle_gamma   90.00
#
_symmetry.space_group_name_H-M   'P 1'
#
loop_
_entity.id
_entity.type
_entity.pdbx_description
1 polymer ?
#
loop_
_entity_poly.entity_id
_entity_poly.type
_entity_poly.pdbx_seq_one_letter_code
_entity_poly.pdbx_strand_id
1 'polypeptide(L)'
;NLYMIGMGIFTLASLWCGLAPNVESLITARVVQGLGASLMTPQTMSLITLMFPPNARGVAMSIWGATAGVASLVGPILGGVLVDTLSWGWIFFINIPVGLVGLFLAWRNVPVFEQKKHSFDWLGVVLSAVGLFLLVFGIQEGATYDWGTSTDSFMGTGVPVSVWGLIIAGILVLGLFIGWQAINPREPLVPLSLFSDRNFSVSNVAISAMGVVAISMAFPLTLYLQQ
;
A
#
# COMPACT_ATOMS: atom_id res chain seq x y z
N ASN A 1 6.35 -9.50 -16.49
CA ASN A 1 7.58 -8.74 -16.16
C ASN A 1 7.38 -7.61 -15.14
N LEU A 2 6.18 -6.99 -15.07
CA LEU A 2 5.93 -5.85 -14.16
C LEU A 2 6.10 -6.23 -12.67
N TYR A 3 5.69 -7.43 -12.28
CA TYR A 3 5.88 -7.97 -10.93
C TYR A 3 7.36 -8.04 -10.53
N MET A 4 8.22 -8.58 -11.42
CA MET A 4 9.66 -8.67 -11.17
C MET A 4 10.33 -7.29 -11.12
N ILE A 5 9.89 -6.36 -11.97
CA ILE A 5 10.37 -4.96 -11.92
C ILE A 5 10.00 -4.33 -10.59
N GLY A 6 8.74 -4.46 -10.14
CA GLY A 6 8.31 -3.96 -8.84
C GLY A 6 9.11 -4.54 -7.68
N MET A 7 9.34 -5.85 -7.68
CA MET A 7 10.15 -6.53 -6.65
C MET A 7 11.62 -6.09 -6.70
N GLY A 8 12.19 -5.91 -7.88
CA GLY A 8 13.55 -5.39 -8.04
C GLY A 8 13.70 -3.97 -7.48
N ILE A 9 12.77 -3.07 -7.85
CA ILE A 9 12.72 -1.69 -7.34
C ILE A 9 12.57 -1.71 -5.81
N PHE A 10 11.66 -2.50 -5.27
CA PHE A 10 11.43 -2.62 -3.83
C PHE A 10 12.68 -3.09 -3.09
N THR A 11 13.36 -4.13 -3.61
CA THR A 11 14.56 -4.70 -2.99
C THR A 11 15.73 -3.72 -3.01
N LEU A 12 15.97 -3.04 -4.15
CA LEU A 12 17.01 -2.02 -4.27
C LEU A 12 16.73 -0.79 -3.40
N ALA A 13 15.47 -0.35 -3.37
CA ALA A 13 15.07 0.74 -2.49
C ALA A 13 15.17 0.37 -1.01
N SER A 14 14.92 -0.89 -0.63
CA SER A 14 15.19 -1.37 0.73
C SER A 14 16.67 -1.29 1.09
N LEU A 15 17.56 -1.67 0.17
CA LEU A 15 19.00 -1.50 0.38
C LEU A 15 19.35 -0.02 0.59
N TRP A 16 18.79 0.86 -0.24
CA TRP A 16 18.99 2.30 -0.09
C TRP A 16 18.46 2.84 1.23
N CYS A 17 17.26 2.42 1.68
CA CYS A 17 16.74 2.78 3.00
C CYS A 17 17.68 2.39 4.14
N GLY A 18 18.22 1.17 4.11
CA GLY A 18 19.15 0.69 5.15
C GLY A 18 20.50 1.42 5.16
N LEU A 19 20.92 2.00 4.03
CA LEU A 19 22.15 2.76 3.86
C LEU A 19 21.95 4.29 3.92
N ALA A 20 20.73 4.78 4.16
CA ALA A 20 20.41 6.19 4.11
C ALA A 20 21.19 7.00 5.15
N PRO A 21 22.00 8.01 4.74
CA PRO A 21 22.83 8.78 5.66
C PRO A 21 22.06 9.87 6.40
N ASN A 22 20.89 10.27 5.90
CA ASN A 22 20.05 11.31 6.45
C ASN A 22 18.56 11.05 6.18
N VAL A 23 17.70 11.82 6.86
CA VAL A 23 16.24 11.68 6.78
C VAL A 23 15.71 11.93 5.37
N GLU A 24 16.25 12.89 4.64
CA GLU A 24 15.81 13.22 3.28
C GLU A 24 16.07 12.06 2.30
N SER A 25 17.25 11.44 2.40
CA SER A 25 17.60 10.25 1.63
C SER A 25 16.67 9.09 1.98
N LEU A 26 16.35 8.90 3.27
CA LEU A 26 15.43 7.87 3.72
C LEU A 26 14.03 8.09 3.16
N ILE A 27 13.50 9.31 3.22
CA ILE A 27 12.19 9.64 2.66
C ILE A 27 12.14 9.34 1.16
N THR A 28 13.17 9.78 0.42
CA THR A 28 13.26 9.53 -1.02
C THR A 28 13.30 8.03 -1.34
N ALA A 29 14.13 7.29 -0.62
CA ALA A 29 14.22 5.83 -0.78
C ALA A 29 12.89 5.12 -0.45
N ARG A 30 12.15 5.61 0.57
CA ARG A 30 10.81 5.11 0.93
C ARG A 30 9.77 5.38 -0.15
N VAL A 31 9.82 6.53 -0.81
CA VAL A 31 8.96 6.82 -1.96
C VAL A 31 9.21 5.81 -3.09
N VAL A 32 10.48 5.58 -3.43
CA VAL A 32 10.86 4.59 -4.45
C VAL A 32 10.46 3.17 -4.04
N GLN A 33 10.63 2.82 -2.76
CA GLN A 33 10.20 1.53 -2.21
C GLN A 33 8.67 1.35 -2.31
N GLY A 34 7.90 2.40 -2.01
CA GLY A 34 6.44 2.43 -2.16
C GLY A 34 6.00 2.23 -3.62
N LEU A 35 6.69 2.85 -4.58
CA LEU A 35 6.44 2.62 -6.00
C LEU A 35 6.70 1.15 -6.39
N GLY A 36 7.77 0.53 -5.90
CA GLY A 36 8.02 -0.90 -6.10
C GLY A 36 6.90 -1.77 -5.52
N ALA A 37 6.46 -1.50 -4.29
CA ALA A 37 5.39 -2.22 -3.63
C ALA A 37 4.04 -2.09 -4.36
N SER A 38 3.72 -0.90 -4.87
CA SER A 38 2.48 -0.65 -5.61
C SER A 38 2.37 -1.45 -6.91
N LEU A 39 3.50 -1.76 -7.54
CA LEU A 39 3.56 -2.63 -8.70
C LEU A 39 3.38 -4.11 -8.36
N MET A 40 3.73 -4.55 -7.15
CA MET A 40 3.67 -5.96 -6.74
C MET A 40 2.27 -6.40 -6.33
N THR A 41 1.59 -5.62 -5.49
CA THR A 41 0.35 -6.03 -4.83
C THR A 41 -0.77 -6.43 -5.81
N PRO A 42 -1.16 -5.61 -6.81
CA PRO A 42 -2.19 -6.00 -7.77
C PRO A 42 -1.74 -7.15 -8.68
N GLN A 43 -0.44 -7.23 -8.98
CA GLN A 43 0.09 -8.32 -9.80
C GLN A 43 0.03 -9.68 -9.09
N THR A 44 0.17 -9.73 -7.76
CA THR A 44 0.05 -10.97 -7.00
C THR A 44 -1.35 -11.57 -7.15
N MET A 45 -2.41 -10.75 -7.02
CA MET A 45 -3.79 -11.21 -7.24
C MET A 45 -4.04 -11.67 -8.68
N SER A 46 -3.51 -10.92 -9.65
CA SER A 46 -3.58 -11.28 -11.06
C SER A 46 -2.87 -12.62 -11.32
N LEU A 47 -1.69 -12.84 -10.77
CA LEU A 47 -0.96 -14.11 -10.90
C LEU A 47 -1.73 -15.29 -10.31
N ILE A 48 -2.33 -15.14 -9.12
CA ILE A 48 -3.17 -16.19 -8.53
C ILE A 48 -4.33 -16.56 -9.46
N THR A 49 -5.01 -15.57 -10.02
CA THR A 49 -6.15 -15.82 -10.91
C THR A 49 -5.77 -16.41 -12.25
N LEU A 50 -4.55 -16.13 -12.74
CA LEU A 50 -4.05 -16.65 -14.01
C LEU A 50 -3.42 -18.03 -13.91
N MET A 51 -2.71 -18.30 -12.80
CA MET A 51 -1.95 -19.55 -12.62
C MET A 51 -2.79 -20.68 -12.02
N PHE A 52 -3.81 -20.35 -11.21
CA PHE A 52 -4.62 -21.36 -10.53
C PHE A 52 -6.02 -21.51 -11.17
N PRO A 53 -6.50 -22.75 -11.33
CA PRO A 53 -7.87 -23.00 -11.79
C PRO A 53 -8.89 -22.50 -10.74
N PRO A 54 -10.15 -22.21 -11.14
CA PRO A 54 -11.14 -21.59 -10.26
C PRO A 54 -11.34 -22.29 -8.90
N ASN A 55 -11.28 -23.62 -8.89
CA ASN A 55 -11.42 -24.45 -7.67
C ASN A 55 -10.23 -24.34 -6.72
N ALA A 56 -9.05 -23.97 -7.17
CA ALA A 56 -7.83 -23.84 -6.34
C ALA A 56 -7.52 -22.38 -5.94
N ARG A 57 -8.16 -21.39 -6.57
CA ARG A 57 -7.93 -19.97 -6.27
C ARG A 57 -8.20 -19.61 -4.81
N GLY A 58 -9.26 -20.18 -4.23
CA GLY A 58 -9.60 -19.94 -2.83
C GLY A 58 -8.50 -20.37 -1.86
N VAL A 59 -7.88 -21.53 -2.12
CA VAL A 59 -6.77 -22.03 -1.30
C VAL A 59 -5.53 -21.14 -1.48
N ALA A 60 -5.20 -20.75 -2.72
CA ALA A 60 -4.06 -19.87 -2.98
C ALA A 60 -4.23 -18.49 -2.33
N MET A 61 -5.43 -17.92 -2.38
CA MET A 61 -5.75 -16.65 -1.72
C MET A 61 -5.71 -16.77 -0.18
N SER A 62 -6.15 -17.91 0.37
CA SER A 62 -6.07 -18.17 1.81
C SER A 62 -4.63 -18.26 2.30
N ILE A 63 -3.74 -18.92 1.55
CA ILE A 63 -2.31 -18.99 1.86
C ILE A 63 -1.68 -17.59 1.81
N TRP A 64 -2.02 -16.80 0.79
CA TRP A 64 -1.56 -15.41 0.68
C TRP A 64 -2.03 -14.56 1.88
N GLY A 65 -3.31 -14.65 2.25
CA GLY A 65 -3.86 -13.96 3.42
C GLY A 65 -3.27 -14.42 4.74
N ALA A 66 -3.05 -15.73 4.91
CA ALA A 66 -2.39 -16.29 6.09
C ALA A 66 -0.95 -15.79 6.22
N THR A 67 -0.21 -15.72 5.10
CA THR A 67 1.15 -15.15 5.07
C THR A 67 1.16 -13.69 5.51
N ALA A 68 0.20 -12.89 5.03
CA ALA A 68 0.06 -11.49 5.45
C ALA A 68 -0.26 -11.37 6.95
N GLY A 69 -1.13 -12.25 7.47
CA GLY A 69 -1.45 -12.31 8.90
C GLY A 69 -0.24 -12.65 9.77
N VAL A 70 0.52 -13.69 9.38
CA VAL A 70 1.77 -14.07 10.08
C VAL A 70 2.79 -12.93 10.02
N ALA A 71 2.98 -12.30 8.85
CA ALA A 71 3.90 -11.19 8.71
C ALA A 71 3.53 -9.98 9.58
N SER A 72 2.24 -9.72 9.76
CA SER A 72 1.74 -8.64 10.64
C SER A 72 2.07 -8.88 12.12
N LEU A 73 2.08 -10.14 12.57
CA LEU A 73 2.46 -10.50 13.94
C LEU A 73 3.97 -10.55 14.14
N VAL A 74 4.68 -11.15 13.18
CA VAL A 74 6.13 -11.35 13.26
C VAL A 74 6.88 -10.04 13.02
N GLY A 75 6.34 -9.15 12.18
CA GLY A 75 6.97 -7.88 11.80
C GLY A 75 7.39 -7.01 13.00
N PRO A 76 6.49 -6.63 13.90
CA PRO A 76 6.85 -5.84 15.08
C PRO A 76 7.87 -6.52 16.00
N ILE A 77 7.76 -7.85 16.17
CA ILE A 77 8.69 -8.63 17.02
C ILE A 77 10.10 -8.61 16.42
N LEU A 78 10.21 -8.99 15.13
CA LEU A 78 11.51 -8.98 14.45
C LEU A 78 12.06 -7.54 14.34
N GLY A 79 11.20 -6.56 14.06
CA GLY A 79 11.60 -5.16 13.99
C GLY A 79 12.18 -4.67 15.31
N GLY A 80 11.51 -4.94 16.43
CA GLY A 80 12.01 -4.60 17.76
C GLY A 80 13.37 -5.25 18.04
N VAL A 81 13.48 -6.56 17.88
CA VAL A 81 14.75 -7.29 18.09
C VAL A 81 15.87 -6.74 17.22
N LEU A 82 15.62 -6.45 15.94
CA LEU A 82 16.64 -5.92 15.02
C LEU A 82 17.11 -4.51 15.43
N VAL A 83 16.19 -3.66 15.88
CA VAL A 83 16.55 -2.31 16.35
C VAL A 83 17.34 -2.37 17.65
N ASP A 84 16.93 -3.20 18.59
CA ASP A 84 17.55 -3.30 19.92
C ASP A 84 18.94 -3.96 19.88
N THR A 85 19.13 -4.94 18.96
CA THR A 85 20.37 -5.74 18.92
C THR A 85 21.38 -5.24 17.89
N LEU A 86 20.94 -4.64 16.79
CA LEU A 86 21.82 -4.25 15.68
C LEU A 86 21.72 -2.74 15.40
N SER A 87 20.79 -2.35 14.56
CA SER A 87 20.48 -0.94 14.27
C SER A 87 19.18 -0.85 13.46
N TRP A 88 18.59 0.35 13.41
CA TRP A 88 17.34 0.59 12.66
C TRP A 88 17.43 0.21 11.17
N GLY A 89 18.59 0.31 10.55
CA GLY A 89 18.79 -0.03 9.13
C GLY A 89 18.55 -1.51 8.81
N TRP A 90 18.71 -2.40 9.80
CA TRP A 90 18.50 -3.84 9.60
C TRP A 90 17.06 -4.22 9.32
N ILE A 91 16.07 -3.39 9.71
CA ILE A 91 14.67 -3.56 9.33
C ILE A 91 14.50 -3.58 7.81
N PHE A 92 15.36 -2.84 7.10
CA PHE A 92 15.33 -2.80 5.64
C PHE A 92 16.18 -3.90 5.01
N PHE A 93 17.34 -4.21 5.61
CA PHE A 93 18.23 -5.23 5.07
C PHE A 93 17.61 -6.62 5.06
N ILE A 94 16.72 -6.94 5.98
CA ILE A 94 15.98 -8.21 5.99
C ILE A 94 15.15 -8.44 4.71
N ASN A 95 14.72 -7.37 4.05
CA ASN A 95 13.98 -7.47 2.80
C ASN A 95 14.85 -7.89 1.61
N ILE A 96 16.17 -7.73 1.69
CA ILE A 96 17.09 -8.02 0.58
C ILE A 96 17.14 -9.52 0.28
N PRO A 97 17.49 -10.40 1.25
CA PRO A 97 17.49 -11.84 0.99
C PRO A 97 16.11 -12.34 0.58
N VAL A 98 15.03 -11.86 1.20
CA VAL A 98 13.66 -12.23 0.85
C VAL A 98 13.32 -11.80 -0.57
N GLY A 99 13.69 -10.57 -0.95
CA GLY A 99 13.47 -10.03 -2.30
C GLY A 99 14.27 -10.77 -3.36
N LEU A 100 15.54 -11.12 -3.09
CA LEU A 100 16.37 -11.89 -4.02
C LEU A 100 15.82 -13.31 -4.25
N VAL A 101 15.42 -13.99 -3.17
CA VAL A 101 14.77 -15.31 -3.27
C VAL A 101 13.45 -15.19 -4.03
N GLY A 102 12.64 -14.18 -3.73
CA GLY A 102 11.39 -13.92 -4.43
C GLY A 102 11.59 -13.64 -5.92
N LEU A 103 12.59 -12.81 -6.29
CA LEU A 103 12.96 -12.55 -7.69
C LEU A 103 13.39 -13.82 -8.41
N PHE A 104 14.23 -14.64 -7.78
CA PHE A 104 14.67 -15.91 -8.36
C PHE A 104 13.50 -16.87 -8.58
N LEU A 105 12.62 -17.03 -7.59
CA LEU A 105 11.45 -17.88 -7.71
C LEU A 105 10.45 -17.36 -8.75
N ALA A 106 10.24 -16.04 -8.81
CA ALA A 106 9.38 -15.43 -9.82
C ALA A 106 9.94 -15.61 -11.23
N TRP A 107 11.24 -15.38 -11.41
CA TRP A 107 11.91 -15.59 -12.71
C TRP A 107 11.79 -17.03 -13.19
N ARG A 108 11.91 -17.99 -12.27
CA ARG A 108 11.88 -19.42 -12.61
C ARG A 108 10.47 -19.96 -12.89
N ASN A 109 9.46 -19.49 -12.13
CA ASN A 109 8.15 -20.14 -12.08
C ASN A 109 7.02 -19.32 -12.74
N VAL A 110 7.18 -17.99 -12.91
CA VAL A 110 6.13 -17.16 -13.47
C VAL A 110 6.26 -17.12 -15.01
N PRO A 111 5.30 -17.67 -15.75
CA PRO A 111 5.32 -17.60 -17.21
C PRO A 111 5.10 -16.15 -17.69
N VAL A 112 5.59 -15.88 -18.91
CA VAL A 112 5.33 -14.59 -19.56
C VAL A 112 3.94 -14.66 -20.16
N PHE A 113 3.03 -13.84 -19.62
CA PHE A 113 1.68 -13.70 -20.17
C PHE A 113 1.65 -12.65 -21.29
N GLU A 114 0.83 -12.89 -22.30
CA GLU A 114 0.56 -11.91 -23.34
C GLU A 114 -0.14 -10.69 -22.77
N GLN A 115 0.41 -9.52 -23.06
CA GLN A 115 -0.15 -8.25 -22.60
C GLN A 115 -1.28 -7.84 -23.55
N LYS A 116 -2.50 -7.74 -23.03
CA LYS A 116 -3.57 -7.03 -23.74
C LYS A 116 -3.30 -5.53 -23.62
N LYS A 117 -3.35 -4.84 -24.77
CA LYS A 117 -3.26 -3.37 -24.79
C LYS A 117 -4.55 -2.80 -24.22
N HIS A 118 -4.47 -2.22 -23.05
CA HIS A 118 -5.55 -1.48 -22.41
C HIS A 118 -5.27 0.03 -22.50
N SER A 119 -6.33 0.82 -22.59
CA SER A 119 -6.21 2.28 -22.49
C SER A 119 -5.93 2.65 -21.03
N PHE A 120 -4.97 3.53 -20.80
CA PHE A 120 -4.58 3.92 -19.44
C PHE A 120 -5.29 5.19 -19.01
N ASP A 121 -6.01 5.14 -17.89
CA ASP A 121 -6.73 6.30 -17.33
C ASP A 121 -5.80 7.14 -16.44
N TRP A 122 -4.94 7.95 -17.07
CA TRP A 122 -4.00 8.82 -16.36
C TRP A 122 -4.68 9.80 -15.40
N LEU A 123 -5.84 10.35 -15.79
CA LEU A 123 -6.55 11.30 -14.95
C LEU A 123 -7.13 10.62 -13.71
N GLY A 124 -7.71 9.43 -13.88
CA GLY A 124 -8.18 8.63 -12.74
C GLY A 124 -7.05 8.25 -11.79
N VAL A 125 -5.87 7.86 -12.30
CA VAL A 125 -4.69 7.58 -11.47
C VAL A 125 -4.26 8.80 -10.67
N VAL A 126 -4.15 9.97 -11.29
CA VAL A 126 -3.73 11.19 -10.59
C VAL A 126 -4.75 11.62 -9.54
N LEU A 127 -6.04 11.62 -9.88
CA LEU A 127 -7.10 12.01 -8.94
C LEU A 127 -7.16 11.04 -7.74
N SER A 128 -7.09 9.73 -7.98
CA SER A 128 -7.09 8.74 -6.88
C SER A 128 -5.84 8.86 -6.01
N ALA A 129 -4.66 9.00 -6.61
CA ALA A 129 -3.40 9.13 -5.88
C ALA A 129 -3.36 10.40 -5.03
N VAL A 130 -3.69 11.55 -5.59
CA VAL A 130 -3.72 12.84 -4.88
C VAL A 130 -4.79 12.83 -3.78
N GLY A 131 -6.00 12.36 -4.10
CA GLY A 131 -7.09 12.32 -3.14
C GLY A 131 -6.81 11.41 -1.95
N LEU A 132 -6.30 10.20 -2.19
CA LEU A 132 -5.89 9.28 -1.13
C LEU A 132 -4.71 9.82 -0.32
N PHE A 133 -3.71 10.41 -0.99
CA PHE A 133 -2.57 11.01 -0.30
C PHE A 133 -3.02 12.11 0.67
N LEU A 134 -3.81 13.07 0.20
CA LEU A 134 -4.31 14.17 1.02
C LEU A 134 -5.15 13.68 2.20
N LEU A 135 -6.04 12.72 1.96
CA LEU A 135 -6.90 12.16 3.00
C LEU A 135 -6.10 11.41 4.06
N VAL A 136 -5.25 10.46 3.63
CA VAL A 136 -4.46 9.62 4.56
C VAL A 136 -3.45 10.47 5.31
N PHE A 137 -2.76 11.38 4.63
CA PHE A 137 -1.79 12.29 5.23
C PHE A 137 -2.47 13.21 6.26
N GLY A 138 -3.62 13.81 5.92
CA GLY A 138 -4.37 14.64 6.85
C GLY A 138 -4.82 13.89 8.10
N ILE A 139 -5.27 12.64 7.97
CA ILE A 139 -5.66 11.80 9.12
C ILE A 139 -4.42 11.44 9.96
N GLN A 140 -3.31 11.08 9.33
CA GLN A 140 -2.08 10.67 10.01
C GLN A 140 -1.47 11.82 10.82
N GLU A 141 -1.46 13.02 10.27
CA GLU A 141 -0.93 14.22 10.91
C GLU A 141 -1.91 14.86 11.93
N GLY A 142 -3.15 14.37 11.99
CA GLY A 142 -4.18 14.88 12.88
C GLY A 142 -3.74 14.95 14.35
N ALA A 143 -3.14 13.89 14.86
CA ALA A 143 -2.65 13.82 16.23
C ALA A 143 -1.42 14.73 16.48
N THR A 144 -0.55 14.90 15.48
CA THR A 144 0.66 15.74 15.56
C THR A 144 0.30 17.22 15.71
N TYR A 145 -0.78 17.67 15.07
CA TYR A 145 -1.21 19.08 15.06
C TYR A 145 -2.50 19.34 15.82
N ASP A 146 -2.88 18.48 16.77
CA ASP A 146 -4.12 18.59 17.57
C ASP A 146 -5.37 18.88 16.72
N TRP A 147 -5.44 18.27 15.54
CA TRP A 147 -6.50 18.46 14.54
C TRP A 147 -6.69 19.92 14.08
N GLY A 148 -5.71 20.78 14.33
CA GLY A 148 -5.71 22.20 14.00
C GLY A 148 -4.93 22.54 12.72
N THR A 149 -4.28 23.69 12.77
CA THR A 149 -3.39 24.19 11.72
C THR A 149 -1.94 23.94 12.11
N SER A 150 -1.15 23.42 11.20
CA SER A 150 0.30 23.37 11.32
C SER A 150 0.84 24.80 11.39
N THR A 151 1.46 25.16 12.53
CA THR A 151 2.15 26.45 12.70
C THR A 151 3.52 26.42 12.03
N ASP A 152 4.09 25.24 11.84
CA ASP A 152 5.35 25.05 11.13
C ASP A 152 5.07 24.74 9.67
N SER A 153 5.83 25.37 8.80
CA SER A 153 5.67 25.30 7.35
C SER A 153 5.65 23.85 6.85
N PHE A 154 4.57 23.44 6.24
CA PHE A 154 4.49 22.19 5.48
C PHE A 154 5.62 22.14 4.44
N MET A 155 6.52 21.16 4.56
CA MET A 155 7.73 21.01 3.71
C MET A 155 8.60 22.27 3.61
N GLY A 156 8.65 23.13 4.63
CA GLY A 156 9.47 24.35 4.59
C GLY A 156 8.88 25.48 3.74
N THR A 157 7.63 25.39 3.27
CA THR A 157 7.02 26.40 2.38
C THR A 157 6.51 27.65 3.09
N GLY A 158 6.48 27.68 4.42
CA GLY A 158 5.97 28.82 5.19
C GLY A 158 4.44 28.98 5.14
N VAL A 159 3.71 28.06 4.52
CA VAL A 159 2.25 28.11 4.43
C VAL A 159 1.64 27.28 5.53
N PRO A 160 0.81 27.86 6.43
CA PRO A 160 0.09 27.10 7.43
C PRO A 160 -0.96 26.22 6.74
N VAL A 161 -0.89 24.90 6.93
CA VAL A 161 -1.81 23.93 6.33
C VAL A 161 -2.73 23.39 7.41
N SER A 162 -4.03 23.54 7.22
CA SER A 162 -5.03 22.96 8.11
C SER A 162 -5.17 21.45 7.85
N VAL A 163 -5.10 20.65 8.91
CA VAL A 163 -5.36 19.21 8.86
C VAL A 163 -6.76 18.92 8.25
N TRP A 164 -7.77 19.65 8.73
CA TRP A 164 -9.12 19.55 8.17
C TRP A 164 -9.19 19.99 6.71
N GLY A 165 -8.41 21.00 6.33
CA GLY A 165 -8.29 21.42 4.93
C GLY A 165 -7.75 20.31 4.03
N LEU A 166 -6.75 19.56 4.48
CA LEU A 166 -6.21 18.39 3.76
C LEU A 166 -7.24 17.27 3.62
N ILE A 167 -7.93 16.94 4.71
CA ILE A 167 -8.96 15.89 4.72
C ILE A 167 -10.11 16.26 3.76
N ILE A 168 -10.63 17.50 3.87
CA ILE A 168 -11.72 17.98 3.01
C ILE A 168 -11.27 18.01 1.54
N ALA A 169 -10.07 18.53 1.26
CA ALA A 169 -9.51 18.53 -0.09
C ALA A 169 -9.37 17.10 -0.63
N GLY A 170 -8.88 16.15 0.18
CA GLY A 170 -8.79 14.74 -0.18
C GLY A 170 -10.16 14.14 -0.52
N ILE A 171 -11.18 14.40 0.30
CA ILE A 171 -12.56 13.95 0.05
C ILE A 171 -13.11 14.55 -1.24
N LEU A 172 -12.89 15.85 -1.50
CA LEU A 172 -13.34 16.50 -2.71
C LEU A 172 -12.66 15.94 -3.96
N VAL A 173 -11.34 15.72 -3.92
CA VAL A 173 -10.59 15.12 -5.03
C VAL A 173 -11.04 13.68 -5.29
N LEU A 174 -11.32 12.89 -4.24
CA LEU A 174 -11.90 11.55 -4.39
C LEU A 174 -13.33 11.60 -4.94
N GLY A 175 -14.11 12.60 -4.57
CA GLY A 175 -15.43 12.85 -5.18
C GLY A 175 -15.32 13.15 -6.68
N LEU A 176 -14.35 13.98 -7.08
CA LEU A 176 -14.05 14.24 -8.50
C LEU A 176 -13.55 12.96 -9.21
N PHE A 177 -12.77 12.13 -8.55
CA PHE A 177 -12.35 10.82 -9.07
C PHE A 177 -13.56 9.94 -9.35
N ILE A 178 -14.49 9.79 -8.41
CA ILE A 178 -15.70 8.98 -8.60
C ILE A 178 -16.56 9.56 -9.74
N GLY A 179 -16.73 10.88 -9.78
CA GLY A 179 -17.42 11.55 -10.88
C GLY A 179 -16.76 11.29 -12.24
N TRP A 180 -15.43 11.36 -12.29
CA TRP A 180 -14.67 11.01 -13.50
C TRP A 180 -14.87 9.55 -13.91
N GLN A 181 -14.80 8.60 -12.98
CA GLN A 181 -15.03 7.19 -13.28
C GLN A 181 -16.45 6.91 -13.83
N ALA A 182 -17.43 7.70 -13.41
CA ALA A 182 -18.81 7.58 -13.91
C ALA A 182 -18.97 8.05 -15.37
N ILE A 183 -18.16 9.04 -15.79
CA ILE A 183 -18.29 9.71 -17.09
C ILE A 183 -17.25 9.17 -18.10
N ASN A 184 -16.17 8.52 -17.63
CA ASN A 184 -15.09 8.06 -18.49
C ASN A 184 -15.58 7.02 -19.52
N PRO A 185 -15.60 7.36 -20.83
CA PRO A 185 -16.11 6.45 -21.86
C PRO A 185 -15.13 5.35 -22.25
N ARG A 186 -13.91 5.41 -21.74
CA ARG A 186 -12.85 4.43 -22.03
C ARG A 186 -12.84 3.34 -20.96
N GLU A 187 -11.69 2.85 -20.56
CA GLU A 187 -11.56 1.84 -19.52
C GLU A 187 -11.35 2.51 -18.15
N PRO A 188 -12.43 2.70 -17.34
CA PRO A 188 -12.29 3.29 -16.01
C PRO A 188 -11.46 2.40 -15.10
N LEU A 189 -10.66 2.99 -14.19
CA LEU A 189 -9.88 2.24 -13.19
C LEU A 189 -10.79 1.39 -12.29
N VAL A 190 -11.94 1.96 -11.94
CA VAL A 190 -12.94 1.29 -11.11
C VAL A 190 -14.29 1.36 -11.85
N PRO A 191 -14.70 0.29 -12.53
CA PRO A 191 -16.02 0.23 -13.14
C PRO A 191 -17.10 0.29 -12.07
N LEU A 192 -17.82 1.42 -11.96
CA LEU A 192 -18.84 1.61 -10.94
C LEU A 192 -20.02 0.63 -11.07
N SER A 193 -20.20 0.03 -12.24
CA SER A 193 -21.18 -1.04 -12.46
C SER A 193 -20.97 -2.26 -11.57
N LEU A 194 -19.75 -2.52 -11.09
CA LEU A 194 -19.47 -3.60 -10.16
C LEU A 194 -20.22 -3.44 -8.83
N PHE A 195 -20.41 -2.19 -8.38
CA PHE A 195 -21.15 -1.89 -7.15
C PHE A 195 -22.66 -2.07 -7.27
N SER A 196 -23.18 -2.23 -8.49
CA SER A 196 -24.58 -2.60 -8.73
C SER A 196 -24.85 -4.07 -8.38
N ASP A 197 -23.82 -4.92 -8.37
CA ASP A 197 -23.93 -6.30 -7.88
C ASP A 197 -23.96 -6.31 -6.36
N ARG A 198 -25.05 -6.86 -5.80
CA ARG A 198 -25.25 -6.95 -4.35
C ARG A 198 -24.16 -7.77 -3.65
N ASN A 199 -23.74 -8.88 -4.26
CA ASN A 199 -22.75 -9.77 -3.65
C ASN A 199 -21.39 -9.07 -3.60
N PHE A 200 -21.02 -8.36 -4.67
CA PHE A 200 -19.79 -7.56 -4.72
C PHE A 200 -19.79 -6.48 -3.63
N SER A 201 -20.85 -5.69 -3.54
CA SER A 201 -20.97 -4.59 -2.58
C SER A 201 -20.96 -5.08 -1.14
N VAL A 202 -21.75 -6.10 -0.81
CA VAL A 202 -21.81 -6.70 0.54
C VAL A 202 -20.45 -7.31 0.92
N SER A 203 -19.78 -8.02 0.00
CA SER A 203 -18.46 -8.60 0.25
C SER A 203 -17.41 -7.53 0.53
N ASN A 204 -17.43 -6.40 -0.20
CA ASN A 204 -16.51 -5.28 0.05
C ASN A 204 -16.73 -4.65 1.43
N VAL A 205 -17.99 -4.44 1.81
CA VAL A 205 -18.34 -3.91 3.15
C VAL A 205 -17.88 -4.89 4.24
N ALA A 206 -18.13 -6.18 4.07
CA ALA A 206 -17.71 -7.21 5.04
C ALA A 206 -16.19 -7.27 5.21
N ILE A 207 -15.43 -7.28 4.10
CA ILE A 207 -13.95 -7.29 4.12
C ILE A 207 -13.43 -6.01 4.78
N SER A 208 -14.01 -4.85 4.46
CA SER A 208 -13.61 -3.57 5.07
C SER A 208 -13.88 -3.58 6.58
N ALA A 209 -15.04 -4.05 7.02
CA ALA A 209 -15.36 -4.17 8.43
C ALA A 209 -14.41 -5.12 9.17
N MET A 210 -14.08 -6.28 8.57
CA MET A 210 -13.08 -7.21 9.13
C MET A 210 -11.70 -6.58 9.24
N GLY A 211 -11.27 -5.79 8.25
CA GLY A 211 -10.01 -5.05 8.27
C GLY A 211 -9.95 -4.04 9.41
N VAL A 212 -11.02 -3.26 9.59
CA VAL A 212 -11.13 -2.30 10.70
C VAL A 212 -11.04 -3.01 12.06
N VAL A 213 -11.78 -4.11 12.25
CA VAL A 213 -11.75 -4.89 13.50
C VAL A 213 -10.35 -5.44 13.76
N ALA A 214 -9.70 -6.04 12.77
CA ALA A 214 -8.37 -6.63 12.92
C ALA A 214 -7.32 -5.59 13.34
N ILE A 215 -7.33 -4.40 12.72
CA ILE A 215 -6.39 -3.32 13.05
C ILE A 215 -6.73 -2.69 14.41
N SER A 216 -8.02 -2.50 14.70
CA SER A 216 -8.46 -1.90 15.97
C SER A 216 -8.15 -2.76 17.20
N MET A 217 -8.06 -4.08 17.06
CA MET A 217 -7.67 -4.96 18.18
C MET A 217 -6.16 -4.89 18.49
N ALA A 218 -5.32 -4.63 17.51
CA ALA A 218 -3.88 -4.62 17.70
C ALA A 218 -3.41 -3.48 18.62
N PHE A 219 -4.03 -2.31 18.53
CA PHE A 219 -3.63 -1.13 19.30
C PHE A 219 -3.92 -1.27 20.81
N PRO A 220 -5.14 -1.60 21.28
CA PRO A 220 -5.42 -1.83 22.69
C PRO A 220 -4.61 -2.98 23.28
N LEU A 221 -4.38 -4.04 22.49
CA LEU A 221 -3.60 -5.18 22.94
C LEU A 221 -2.14 -4.81 23.19
N THR A 222 -1.52 -4.02 22.32
CA THR A 222 -0.15 -3.51 22.53
C THR A 222 -0.06 -2.63 23.77
N LEU A 223 -1.01 -1.73 24.00
CA LEU A 223 -1.03 -0.89 25.19
C LEU A 223 -1.20 -1.72 26.46
N TYR A 224 -2.06 -2.75 26.44
CA TYR A 224 -2.27 -3.63 27.57
C TYR A 224 -1.05 -4.46 27.95
N LEU A 225 -0.27 -4.90 26.93
CA LEU A 225 0.93 -5.70 27.15
C LEU A 225 2.16 -4.86 27.57
N GLN A 226 2.09 -3.55 27.44
CA GLN A 226 3.15 -2.62 27.85
C GLN A 226 2.96 -2.07 29.28
N GLN A 227 1.84 -2.37 29.95
CA GLN A 227 1.58 -2.07 31.35
C GLN A 227 2.08 -3.21 32.25
#